data_8a5a3b1b56f7b9b4f1cd62e49ced08d1
#
_entry.id   8a5a3b1b56f7b9b4f1cd62e49ced08d1
#
_cell.length_a   1.000
_cell.length_b   1.000
_cell.length_c   1.000
_cell.angle_alpha   90.00
_cell.angle_beta   90.00
_cell.angle_gamma   90.00
#
_symmetry.space_group_name_H-M   'P 1'
#
loop_
_entity.id
_entity.type
_entity.pdbx_description
1 polymer ?
#
loop_
_entity_poly.entity_id
_entity_poly.type
_entity_poly.pdbx_seq_one_letter_code
_entity_poly.pdbx_strand_id
1 'polypeptide(L)'
;MNPRSLGSRRSGALSLIIVIGLSTTIYSGLAQSETCSLPSQHAGVIFPLEQVEASWACRLQPIISQYTTMSKLGPLRTRLPETVYAYLLDRPPMAAALVNRLGLAPFQSQMRGPGRFWGYDGEGASGIVELVYQDRTSRVYYLEGTHKSRFLPLITGKAVVLLRMNQVTDSNGVEAMDSTLVSYTRLDNRLLAGIVSLLRPFAGSAVMRKLAKGVETVNRLSQVMRQEPDRVLSEATKSPALSSDEVAFLKHALKNLRHSSSAAQSKKISP
;
A
#
# COMPACT_ATOMS: atom_id res chain seq x y z
N MET A 1 52.67 65.60 -54.35
CA MET A 1 51.97 66.43 -55.36
C MET A 1 50.48 66.45 -55.02
N ASN A 2 50.05 67.63 -54.59
CA ASN A 2 48.66 68.13 -54.48
C ASN A 2 48.08 68.29 -55.87
N PRO A 3 46.77 68.65 -56.12
CA PRO A 3 45.68 69.07 -55.21
C PRO A 3 44.26 68.75 -55.73
N ARG A 4 43.26 69.30 -54.93
CA ARG A 4 41.97 69.90 -55.29
C ARG A 4 40.79 68.92 -55.54
N SER A 5 39.52 69.25 -55.23
CA SER A 5 38.86 70.37 -54.60
C SER A 5 37.35 70.09 -54.49
N LEU A 6 36.73 70.64 -53.48
CA LEU A 6 35.38 71.17 -53.39
C LEU A 6 34.17 70.50 -54.03
N GLY A 7 33.12 70.38 -53.23
CA GLY A 7 31.77 70.30 -53.71
C GLY A 7 30.74 70.18 -52.60
N SER A 8 30.43 71.26 -51.93
CA SER A 8 29.25 71.45 -51.06
C SER A 8 27.95 71.20 -51.80
N ARG A 9 27.02 70.50 -51.15
CA ARG A 9 25.59 70.93 -51.15
C ARG A 9 24.80 70.34 -50.03
N ARG A 10 24.18 71.23 -49.29
CA ARG A 10 23.13 71.03 -48.28
C ARG A 10 21.86 70.53 -48.96
N SER A 11 21.06 69.74 -48.22
CA SER A 11 19.60 69.69 -48.05
C SER A 11 19.27 68.33 -47.45
N GLY A 12 18.70 68.19 -46.35
CA GLY A 12 17.53 68.71 -45.82
C GLY A 12 16.64 67.53 -45.37
N ALA A 13 16.50 67.46 -44.10
CA ALA A 13 15.33 66.91 -43.36
C ALA A 13 14.66 65.62 -43.84
N LEU A 14 14.62 64.65 -42.99
CA LEU A 14 13.42 64.15 -42.26
C LEU A 14 13.81 63.04 -41.33
N SER A 15 13.80 63.39 -40.06
CA SER A 15 13.88 62.36 -38.99
C SER A 15 12.57 61.58 -38.97
N LEU A 16 12.61 60.31 -39.40
CA LEU A 16 11.54 59.37 -39.17
C LEU A 16 11.93 58.50 -37.99
N ILE A 17 11.46 58.88 -36.79
CA ILE A 17 11.60 58.08 -35.58
C ILE A 17 10.60 56.91 -35.69
N ILE A 18 11.08 55.75 -36.09
CA ILE A 18 10.32 54.51 -35.96
C ILE A 18 10.49 54.02 -34.52
N VAL A 19 9.48 54.31 -33.67
CA VAL A 19 9.34 53.68 -32.36
C VAL A 19 8.88 52.23 -32.57
N ILE A 20 9.82 51.32 -32.61
CA ILE A 20 9.49 49.88 -32.55
C ILE A 20 9.10 49.58 -31.09
N GLY A 21 7.79 49.62 -30.84
CA GLY A 21 7.24 49.13 -29.57
C GLY A 21 7.47 47.64 -29.45
N LEU A 22 8.48 47.27 -28.65
CA LEU A 22 8.67 45.89 -28.20
C LEU A 22 7.52 45.55 -27.23
N SER A 23 6.41 45.03 -27.78
CA SER A 23 5.35 44.38 -26.99
C SER A 23 5.88 43.03 -26.49
N THR A 24 6.50 43.07 -25.31
CA THR A 24 6.79 41.79 -24.57
C THR A 24 5.48 41.24 -24.03
N THR A 25 4.84 40.40 -24.80
CA THR A 25 3.77 39.54 -24.31
C THR A 25 4.40 38.56 -23.30
N ILE A 26 4.23 38.91 -22.01
CA ILE A 26 4.52 37.96 -20.91
C ILE A 26 3.45 36.86 -21.03
N TYR A 27 3.80 35.73 -21.68
CA TYR A 27 3.06 34.53 -21.54
C TYR A 27 3.26 34.05 -20.10
N SER A 28 2.35 34.47 -19.22
CA SER A 28 2.15 33.78 -17.94
C SER A 28 1.63 32.40 -18.29
N GLY A 29 2.58 31.44 -18.49
CA GLY A 29 2.27 30.03 -18.52
C GLY A 29 1.69 29.69 -17.17
N LEU A 30 0.37 29.64 -17.06
CA LEU A 30 -0.31 28.94 -15.99
C LEU A 30 0.23 27.52 -16.06
N ALA A 31 1.17 27.18 -15.18
CA ALA A 31 1.54 25.80 -14.91
C ALA A 31 0.24 25.13 -14.48
N GLN A 32 -0.44 24.45 -15.40
CA GLN A 32 -1.49 23.51 -15.05
C GLN A 32 -0.82 22.46 -14.17
N SER A 33 -1.04 22.57 -12.86
CA SER A 33 -0.73 21.46 -11.97
C SER A 33 -1.59 20.30 -12.47
N GLU A 34 -0.97 19.31 -13.10
CA GLU A 34 -1.66 18.08 -13.44
C GLU A 34 -2.26 17.53 -12.15
N THR A 35 -3.56 17.70 -11.99
CA THR A 35 -4.30 17.13 -10.88
C THR A 35 -4.35 15.63 -11.09
N CYS A 36 -3.47 14.90 -10.40
CA CYS A 36 -3.46 13.46 -10.43
C CYS A 36 -4.78 12.94 -9.84
N SER A 37 -5.57 12.28 -10.67
CA SER A 37 -6.87 11.72 -10.32
C SER A 37 -6.77 10.20 -10.28
N LEU A 38 -7.28 9.60 -9.23
CA LEU A 38 -7.39 8.16 -9.08
C LEU A 38 -8.86 7.74 -9.26
N PRO A 39 -9.17 6.75 -10.11
CA PRO A 39 -10.52 6.23 -10.20
C PRO A 39 -10.94 5.62 -8.86
N SER A 40 -12.21 5.74 -8.51
CA SER A 40 -12.76 5.15 -7.28
C SER A 40 -13.04 3.65 -7.40
N GLN A 41 -13.23 3.14 -8.62
CA GLN A 41 -13.57 1.73 -8.85
C GLN A 41 -12.37 0.91 -9.33
N HIS A 42 -12.06 -0.17 -8.61
CA HIS A 42 -10.94 -1.08 -8.91
C HIS A 42 -11.41 -2.53 -8.85
N ALA A 43 -11.30 -3.25 -9.97
CA ALA A 43 -11.72 -4.67 -10.08
C ALA A 43 -13.14 -4.93 -9.56
N GLY A 44 -14.07 -3.98 -9.76
CA GLY A 44 -15.46 -4.09 -9.29
C GLY A 44 -15.65 -3.78 -7.79
N VAL A 45 -14.64 -3.22 -7.12
CA VAL A 45 -14.70 -2.77 -5.72
C VAL A 45 -14.51 -1.25 -5.67
N ILE A 46 -15.32 -0.57 -4.87
CA ILE A 46 -15.23 0.88 -4.69
C ILE A 46 -14.31 1.19 -3.51
N PHE A 47 -13.36 2.11 -3.73
CA PHE A 47 -12.44 2.64 -2.73
C PHE A 47 -12.51 4.18 -2.75
N PRO A 48 -12.43 4.86 -1.59
CA PRO A 48 -12.52 6.32 -1.49
C PRO A 48 -11.19 6.99 -1.87
N LEU A 49 -10.68 6.75 -3.09
CA LEU A 49 -9.38 7.24 -3.53
C LEU A 49 -9.36 8.74 -3.81
N GLU A 50 -10.53 9.37 -3.96
CA GLU A 50 -10.68 10.83 -4.02
C GLU A 50 -10.29 11.51 -2.70
N GLN A 51 -10.26 10.79 -1.59
CA GLN A 51 -9.85 11.28 -0.27
C GLN A 51 -8.35 11.13 -0.01
N VAL A 52 -7.62 10.49 -0.92
CA VAL A 52 -6.17 10.38 -0.85
C VAL A 52 -5.54 11.74 -1.13
N GLU A 53 -4.57 12.14 -0.31
CA GLU A 53 -3.83 13.39 -0.49
C GLU A 53 -3.24 13.50 -1.91
N ALA A 54 -3.30 14.69 -2.52
CA ALA A 54 -2.88 14.91 -3.90
C ALA A 54 -1.43 14.47 -4.18
N SER A 55 -0.53 14.69 -3.24
CA SER A 55 0.87 14.26 -3.32
C SER A 55 0.98 12.73 -3.48
N TRP A 56 0.17 11.99 -2.72
CA TRP A 56 0.08 10.55 -2.83
C TRP A 56 -0.65 10.10 -4.09
N ALA A 57 -1.74 10.78 -4.48
CA ALA A 57 -2.45 10.45 -5.72
C ALA A 57 -1.50 10.45 -6.92
N CYS A 58 -0.61 11.44 -7.03
CA CYS A 58 0.41 11.53 -8.08
C CYS A 58 1.46 10.41 -8.01
N ARG A 59 1.77 9.89 -6.82
CA ARG A 59 2.69 8.75 -6.66
C ARG A 59 2.03 7.41 -6.98
N LEU A 60 0.74 7.26 -6.70
CA LEU A 60 -0.02 6.01 -6.92
C LEU A 60 -0.46 5.86 -8.37
N GLN A 61 -0.88 6.96 -9.03
CA GLN A 61 -1.44 6.96 -10.37
C GLN A 61 -0.57 6.20 -11.40
N PRO A 62 0.76 6.42 -11.52
CA PRO A 62 1.57 5.69 -12.49
C PRO A 62 1.71 4.20 -12.18
N ILE A 63 1.51 3.78 -10.93
CA ILE A 63 1.52 2.35 -10.57
C ILE A 63 0.19 1.71 -10.97
N ILE A 64 -0.92 2.40 -10.73
CA ILE A 64 -2.27 1.91 -11.02
C ILE A 64 -2.54 1.94 -12.54
N SER A 65 -2.07 2.95 -13.28
CA SER A 65 -2.31 3.07 -14.72
C SER A 65 -1.36 2.23 -15.59
N GLN A 66 -0.14 1.95 -15.10
CA GLN A 66 0.92 1.26 -15.84
C GLN A 66 1.42 0.01 -15.09
N TYR A 67 0.49 -0.72 -14.47
CA TYR A 67 0.85 -1.92 -13.72
C TYR A 67 1.42 -3.03 -14.61
N THR A 68 2.32 -3.82 -14.08
CA THR A 68 2.79 -5.08 -14.67
C THR A 68 1.77 -6.19 -14.42
N THR A 69 1.24 -6.25 -13.20
CA THR A 69 0.20 -7.21 -12.79
C THR A 69 -0.83 -6.54 -11.90
N MET A 70 -2.08 -6.97 -12.05
CA MET A 70 -3.19 -6.64 -11.16
C MET A 70 -3.75 -7.93 -10.59
N SER A 71 -4.06 -7.93 -9.30
CA SER A 71 -4.62 -9.08 -8.59
C SER A 71 -5.77 -8.66 -7.69
N LYS A 72 -6.82 -9.47 -7.64
CA LYS A 72 -7.92 -9.33 -6.68
C LYS A 72 -8.03 -10.60 -5.86
N LEU A 73 -8.15 -10.47 -4.55
CA LEU A 73 -8.34 -11.57 -3.62
C LEU A 73 -9.49 -11.25 -2.66
N GLY A 74 -10.42 -12.16 -2.51
CA GLY A 74 -11.56 -11.99 -1.61
C GLY A 74 -12.92 -11.96 -2.30
N PRO A 75 -14.01 -11.84 -1.50
CA PRO A 75 -14.01 -11.63 -0.05
C PRO A 75 -13.49 -12.85 0.72
N LEU A 76 -12.68 -12.57 1.76
CA LEU A 76 -12.05 -13.57 2.63
C LEU A 76 -12.47 -13.31 4.06
N ARG A 77 -13.03 -14.31 4.72
CA ARG A 77 -13.53 -14.19 6.08
C ARG A 77 -12.48 -14.53 7.12
N THR A 78 -12.26 -13.58 8.03
CA THR A 78 -11.42 -13.74 9.22
C THR A 78 -12.31 -13.63 10.46
N ARG A 79 -12.33 -14.67 11.29
CA ARG A 79 -13.15 -14.70 12.52
C ARG A 79 -12.49 -13.92 13.65
N LEU A 80 -12.39 -12.61 13.49
CA LEU A 80 -11.97 -11.64 14.49
C LEU A 80 -12.97 -10.50 14.54
N PRO A 81 -13.28 -9.96 15.73
CA PRO A 81 -13.99 -8.70 15.86
C PRO A 81 -13.22 -7.57 15.18
N GLU A 82 -13.95 -6.56 14.68
CA GLU A 82 -13.37 -5.39 14.01
C GLU A 82 -12.24 -4.77 14.82
N THR A 83 -12.43 -4.61 16.14
CA THR A 83 -11.44 -3.99 17.04
C THR A 83 -10.11 -4.75 17.08
N VAL A 84 -10.15 -6.09 17.11
CA VAL A 84 -8.95 -6.92 17.11
C VAL A 84 -8.28 -6.92 15.75
N TYR A 85 -9.08 -7.03 14.68
CA TYR A 85 -8.59 -7.01 13.31
C TYR A 85 -7.89 -5.68 12.97
N ALA A 86 -8.53 -4.55 13.30
CA ALA A 86 -7.95 -3.22 13.11
C ALA A 86 -6.66 -3.04 13.92
N TYR A 87 -6.66 -3.49 15.18
CA TYR A 87 -5.48 -3.40 16.05
C TYR A 87 -4.26 -4.13 15.48
N LEU A 88 -4.46 -5.33 14.89
CA LEU A 88 -3.38 -6.07 14.22
C LEU A 88 -2.87 -5.34 12.97
N LEU A 89 -3.76 -4.73 12.19
CA LEU A 89 -3.40 -3.95 11.00
C LEU A 89 -2.65 -2.66 11.34
N ASP A 90 -2.94 -2.05 12.49
CA ASP A 90 -2.28 -0.83 12.96
C ASP A 90 -0.89 -1.10 13.56
N ARG A 91 -0.60 -2.37 13.91
CA ARG A 91 0.65 -2.80 14.56
C ARG A 91 1.31 -3.96 13.83
N PRO A 92 1.74 -3.77 12.57
CA PRO A 92 2.36 -4.84 11.79
C PRO A 92 3.58 -5.48 12.45
N PRO A 93 4.46 -4.75 13.18
CA PRO A 93 5.56 -5.38 13.90
C PRO A 93 5.10 -6.36 14.99
N MET A 94 4.07 -6.00 15.76
CA MET A 94 3.47 -6.89 16.76
C MET A 94 2.86 -8.13 16.11
N ALA A 95 2.05 -7.94 15.06
CA ALA A 95 1.40 -9.02 14.34
C ALA A 95 2.44 -9.98 13.73
N ALA A 96 3.49 -9.46 13.10
CA ALA A 96 4.59 -10.26 12.56
C ALA A 96 5.36 -11.03 13.65
N ALA A 97 5.62 -10.40 14.81
CA ALA A 97 6.26 -11.05 15.93
C ALA A 97 5.43 -12.23 16.46
N LEU A 98 4.13 -12.04 16.66
CA LEU A 98 3.22 -13.12 17.08
C LEU A 98 3.18 -14.26 16.06
N VAL A 99 3.00 -13.94 14.78
CA VAL A 99 2.96 -14.90 13.68
C VAL A 99 4.24 -15.76 13.65
N ASN A 100 5.39 -15.10 13.80
CA ASN A 100 6.70 -15.79 13.79
C ASN A 100 6.89 -16.69 15.02
N ARG A 101 6.62 -16.17 16.24
CA ARG A 101 6.76 -16.91 17.50
C ARG A 101 5.80 -18.08 17.61
N LEU A 102 4.60 -17.94 17.08
CA LEU A 102 3.63 -19.03 17.01
C LEU A 102 3.96 -20.07 15.91
N GLY A 103 5.02 -19.84 15.12
CA GLY A 103 5.44 -20.75 14.04
C GLY A 103 4.48 -20.76 12.84
N LEU A 104 3.70 -19.70 12.65
CA LEU A 104 2.70 -19.65 11.57
C LEU A 104 3.32 -19.24 10.23
N ALA A 105 4.25 -18.26 10.25
CA ALA A 105 5.05 -17.85 9.11
C ALA A 105 6.31 -17.09 9.57
N PRO A 106 7.40 -17.08 8.79
CA PRO A 106 8.66 -16.41 9.14
C PRO A 106 8.62 -14.91 8.81
N PHE A 107 7.51 -14.23 9.10
CA PHE A 107 7.36 -12.82 8.84
C PHE A 107 8.16 -11.97 9.84
N GLN A 108 8.75 -10.89 9.33
CA GLN A 108 9.43 -9.89 10.14
C GLN A 108 8.92 -8.51 9.75
N SER A 109 8.79 -7.63 10.73
CA SER A 109 8.44 -6.24 10.49
C SER A 109 9.08 -5.33 11.53
N GLN A 110 9.42 -4.10 11.11
CA GLN A 110 10.01 -3.06 11.96
C GLN A 110 9.39 -1.72 11.62
N MET A 111 9.02 -0.96 12.63
CA MET A 111 8.54 0.42 12.45
C MET A 111 9.66 1.29 11.88
N ARG A 112 9.32 2.15 10.93
CA ARG A 112 10.21 3.12 10.27
C ARG A 112 9.67 4.55 10.35
N GLY A 113 8.61 4.76 11.08
CA GLY A 113 7.90 6.02 11.27
C GLY A 113 6.39 5.80 11.35
N PRO A 114 5.60 6.85 11.63
CA PRO A 114 4.15 6.76 11.65
C PRO A 114 3.60 6.23 10.32
N GLY A 115 2.79 5.17 10.36
CA GLY A 115 2.22 4.53 9.18
C GLY A 115 3.24 3.90 8.21
N ARG A 116 4.52 3.89 8.56
CA ARG A 116 5.59 3.39 7.70
C ARG A 116 6.37 2.28 8.40
N PHE A 117 6.52 1.14 7.75
CA PHE A 117 7.26 -0.01 8.30
C PHE A 117 8.01 -0.77 7.21
N TRP A 118 9.10 -1.38 7.60
CA TRP A 118 9.80 -2.37 6.81
C TRP A 118 9.20 -3.75 7.07
N GLY A 119 9.11 -4.57 6.03
CA GLY A 119 8.65 -5.95 6.12
C GLY A 119 9.52 -6.91 5.33
N TYR A 120 9.54 -8.18 5.80
CA TYR A 120 10.16 -9.32 5.14
C TYR A 120 9.26 -10.53 5.25
N ASP A 121 9.05 -11.25 4.14
CA ASP A 121 8.11 -12.37 4.04
C ASP A 121 8.71 -13.74 4.36
N GLY A 122 10.00 -13.80 4.68
CA GLY A 122 10.72 -15.06 4.89
C GLY A 122 11.10 -15.80 3.61
N GLU A 123 10.70 -15.33 2.44
CA GLU A 123 10.89 -15.99 1.14
C GLU A 123 11.62 -15.12 0.11
N GLY A 124 12.33 -14.11 0.60
CA GLY A 124 13.16 -13.22 -0.23
C GLY A 124 12.51 -11.92 -0.66
N ALA A 125 11.24 -11.66 -0.36
CA ALA A 125 10.64 -10.35 -0.56
C ALA A 125 10.81 -9.48 0.69
N SER A 126 11.34 -8.28 0.52
CA SER A 126 11.45 -7.26 1.56
C SER A 126 11.23 -5.87 1.00
N GLY A 127 10.76 -4.96 1.84
CA GLY A 127 10.52 -3.59 1.40
C GLY A 127 9.90 -2.71 2.46
N ILE A 128 9.62 -1.48 2.04
CA ILE A 128 8.89 -0.48 2.83
C ILE A 128 7.43 -0.51 2.44
N VAL A 129 6.58 -0.43 3.44
CA VAL A 129 5.13 -0.30 3.31
C VAL A 129 4.73 1.01 4.00
N GLU A 130 3.97 1.83 3.31
CA GLU A 130 3.41 3.08 3.83
C GLU A 130 1.89 3.05 3.76
N LEU A 131 1.24 3.34 4.87
CA LEU A 131 -0.20 3.56 4.94
C LEU A 131 -0.49 4.96 4.41
N VAL A 132 -1.14 5.03 3.25
CA VAL A 132 -1.42 6.29 2.52
C VAL A 132 -2.76 6.88 2.92
N TYR A 133 -3.75 6.00 3.15
CA TYR A 133 -5.10 6.40 3.51
C TYR A 133 -5.74 5.29 4.36
N GLN A 134 -6.55 5.70 5.32
CA GLN A 134 -7.42 4.78 6.06
C GLN A 134 -8.73 5.44 6.49
N ASP A 135 -9.79 4.66 6.42
CA ASP A 135 -11.05 4.88 7.11
C ASP A 135 -11.46 3.59 7.84
N ARG A 136 -12.70 3.55 8.36
CA ARG A 136 -13.21 2.36 9.05
C ARG A 136 -13.27 1.12 8.16
N THR A 137 -13.46 1.28 6.85
CA THR A 137 -13.78 0.21 5.90
C THR A 137 -12.72 0.01 4.84
N SER A 138 -11.77 0.92 4.70
CA SER A 138 -10.78 0.92 3.62
C SER A 138 -9.40 1.33 4.11
N ARG A 139 -8.38 0.71 3.52
CA ARG A 139 -6.98 1.14 3.67
C ARG A 139 -6.28 1.12 2.32
N VAL A 140 -5.42 2.09 2.11
CA VAL A 140 -4.56 2.19 0.93
C VAL A 140 -3.12 2.14 1.38
N TYR A 141 -2.36 1.20 0.83
CA TYR A 141 -0.95 1.05 1.10
C TYR A 141 -0.12 1.26 -0.17
N TYR A 142 0.96 2.01 -0.04
CA TYR A 142 2.05 2.05 -1.01
C TYR A 142 3.17 1.13 -0.56
N LEU A 143 3.70 0.34 -1.48
CA LEU A 143 4.81 -0.57 -1.22
C LEU A 143 5.93 -0.30 -2.20
N GLU A 144 7.17 -0.34 -1.71
CA GLU A 144 8.37 -0.32 -2.52
C GLU A 144 9.36 -1.35 -1.97
N GLY A 145 9.81 -2.27 -2.81
CA GLY A 145 10.60 -3.36 -2.31
C GLY A 145 11.33 -4.16 -3.38
N THR A 146 11.96 -5.21 -2.91
CA THR A 146 12.76 -6.13 -3.71
C THR A 146 12.38 -7.57 -3.44
N HIS A 147 12.62 -8.42 -4.43
CA HIS A 147 12.56 -9.87 -4.25
C HIS A 147 13.86 -10.51 -4.75
N LYS A 148 14.54 -11.22 -3.84
CA LYS A 148 15.75 -11.98 -4.13
C LYS A 148 15.41 -13.46 -4.21
N SER A 149 15.75 -14.09 -5.33
CA SER A 149 15.58 -15.53 -5.56
C SER A 149 16.92 -16.15 -5.91
N ARG A 150 17.02 -17.49 -5.77
CA ARG A 150 18.24 -18.22 -6.18
C ARG A 150 18.41 -18.29 -7.70
N PHE A 151 17.31 -18.23 -8.45
CA PHE A 151 17.28 -18.49 -9.89
C PHE A 151 16.95 -17.24 -10.75
N LEU A 152 16.53 -16.16 -10.12
CA LEU A 152 16.16 -14.92 -10.82
C LEU A 152 17.05 -13.78 -10.36
N PRO A 153 17.36 -12.81 -11.25
CA PRO A 153 18.01 -11.58 -10.83
C PRO A 153 17.17 -10.85 -9.77
N LEU A 154 17.81 -9.92 -9.05
CA LEU A 154 17.11 -9.08 -8.09
C LEU A 154 15.96 -8.33 -8.79
N ILE A 155 14.74 -8.57 -8.36
CA ILE A 155 13.56 -7.89 -8.87
C ILE A 155 13.23 -6.74 -7.94
N THR A 156 13.09 -5.55 -8.47
CA THR A 156 12.61 -4.36 -7.75
C THR A 156 11.25 -3.95 -8.29
N GLY A 157 10.45 -3.33 -7.44
CA GLY A 157 9.14 -2.87 -7.89
C GLY A 157 8.40 -2.09 -6.82
N LYS A 158 7.27 -1.55 -7.26
CA LYS A 158 6.32 -0.78 -6.46
C LYS A 158 4.95 -1.42 -6.55
N ALA A 159 4.17 -1.30 -5.49
CA ALA A 159 2.80 -1.77 -5.51
C ALA A 159 1.87 -0.81 -4.77
N VAL A 160 0.61 -0.82 -5.19
CA VAL A 160 -0.51 -0.22 -4.46
C VAL A 160 -1.41 -1.37 -4.02
N VAL A 161 -1.68 -1.45 -2.73
CA VAL A 161 -2.62 -2.44 -2.18
C VAL A 161 -3.81 -1.70 -1.58
N LEU A 162 -4.98 -2.00 -2.10
CA LEU A 162 -6.27 -1.49 -1.67
C LEU A 162 -6.94 -2.59 -0.87
N LEU A 163 -7.23 -2.33 0.40
CA LEU A 163 -7.91 -3.25 1.31
C LEU A 163 -9.30 -2.70 1.62
N ARG A 164 -10.34 -3.46 1.30
CA ARG A 164 -11.72 -3.22 1.71
C ARG A 164 -12.11 -4.20 2.80
N MET A 165 -12.74 -3.70 3.87
CA MET A 165 -13.11 -4.47 5.05
C MET A 165 -14.58 -4.23 5.38
N ASN A 166 -15.31 -5.29 5.67
CA ASN A 166 -16.70 -5.21 6.13
C ASN A 166 -16.87 -6.10 7.35
N GLN A 167 -17.44 -5.54 8.42
CA GLN A 167 -17.86 -6.33 9.57
C GLN A 167 -19.07 -7.19 9.20
N VAL A 168 -19.04 -8.45 9.59
CA VAL A 168 -20.11 -9.40 9.37
C VAL A 168 -20.30 -10.26 10.62
N THR A 169 -21.50 -10.85 10.74
CA THR A 169 -21.79 -11.84 11.77
C THR A 169 -22.10 -13.16 11.08
N ASP A 170 -21.43 -14.23 11.49
CA ASP A 170 -21.69 -15.55 10.93
C ASP A 170 -23.02 -16.14 11.44
N SER A 171 -23.45 -17.27 10.86
CA SER A 171 -24.70 -17.94 11.24
C SER A 171 -24.77 -18.38 12.71
N ASN A 172 -23.64 -18.41 13.41
CA ASN A 172 -23.56 -18.75 14.83
C ASN A 172 -23.51 -17.49 15.72
N GLY A 173 -23.70 -16.29 15.17
CA GLY A 173 -23.61 -15.02 15.90
C GLY A 173 -22.18 -14.58 16.21
N VAL A 174 -21.16 -15.17 15.59
CA VAL A 174 -19.75 -14.81 15.79
C VAL A 174 -19.36 -13.69 14.85
N GLU A 175 -18.79 -12.61 15.42
CA GLU A 175 -18.24 -11.50 14.65
C GLU A 175 -17.05 -11.93 13.81
N ALA A 176 -17.00 -11.44 12.59
CA ALA A 176 -15.94 -11.68 11.63
C ALA A 176 -15.75 -10.46 10.72
N MET A 177 -14.60 -10.42 10.05
CA MET A 177 -14.28 -9.42 9.03
C MET A 177 -14.20 -10.08 7.66
N ASP A 178 -14.98 -9.61 6.71
CA ASP A 178 -14.83 -9.94 5.29
C ASP A 178 -13.90 -8.91 4.64
N SER A 179 -12.80 -9.37 4.08
CA SER A 179 -11.76 -8.53 3.49
C SER A 179 -11.59 -8.82 2.01
N THR A 180 -11.51 -7.77 1.20
CA THR A 180 -11.15 -7.85 -0.22
C THR A 180 -9.92 -7.01 -0.48
N LEU A 181 -8.91 -7.60 -1.11
CA LEU A 181 -7.68 -6.92 -1.51
C LEU A 181 -7.63 -6.77 -3.02
N VAL A 182 -7.24 -5.58 -3.49
CA VAL A 182 -6.87 -5.33 -4.88
C VAL A 182 -5.44 -4.81 -4.88
N SER A 183 -4.58 -5.43 -5.67
CA SER A 183 -3.16 -5.05 -5.75
C SER A 183 -2.77 -4.72 -7.18
N TYR A 184 -2.12 -3.59 -7.36
CA TYR A 184 -1.44 -3.17 -8.59
C TYR A 184 0.05 -3.23 -8.34
N THR A 185 0.78 -4.03 -9.10
CA THR A 185 2.24 -4.16 -8.98
C THR A 185 2.89 -3.71 -10.27
N ARG A 186 3.87 -2.81 -10.15
CA ARG A 186 4.72 -2.33 -11.24
C ARG A 186 6.16 -2.73 -10.94
N LEU A 187 6.75 -3.53 -11.83
CA LEU A 187 8.14 -3.94 -11.74
C LEU A 187 9.04 -2.93 -12.45
N ASP A 188 10.22 -2.65 -11.88
CA ASP A 188 11.21 -1.75 -12.46
C ASP A 188 12.02 -2.50 -13.52
N ASN A 189 11.78 -2.18 -14.79
CA ASN A 189 12.14 -3.01 -15.95
C ASN A 189 13.51 -2.76 -16.57
N ARG A 190 14.42 -2.03 -15.94
CA ARG A 190 15.70 -1.68 -16.60
C ARG A 190 16.58 -2.89 -16.96
N LEU A 191 16.42 -4.02 -16.28
CA LEU A 191 17.18 -5.26 -16.59
C LEU A 191 16.31 -6.38 -17.21
N LEU A 192 14.99 -6.17 -17.33
CA LEU A 192 14.05 -7.22 -17.71
C LEU A 192 13.39 -6.99 -19.08
N ALA A 193 13.77 -5.96 -19.83
CA ALA A 193 13.10 -5.57 -21.08
C ALA A 193 12.93 -6.71 -22.11
N GLY A 194 13.81 -7.72 -22.10
CA GLY A 194 13.68 -8.92 -22.92
C GLY A 194 12.98 -10.11 -22.26
N ILE A 195 12.87 -10.12 -20.93
CA ILE A 195 12.37 -11.27 -20.16
C ILE A 195 10.96 -11.04 -19.62
N VAL A 196 10.52 -9.77 -19.51
CA VAL A 196 9.23 -9.39 -18.89
C VAL A 196 8.03 -9.98 -19.64
N SER A 197 8.07 -10.08 -20.95
CA SER A 197 6.98 -10.69 -21.74
C SER A 197 6.79 -12.18 -21.40
N LEU A 198 7.89 -12.88 -21.14
CA LEU A 198 7.90 -14.30 -20.74
C LEU A 198 7.52 -14.48 -19.25
N LEU A 199 7.86 -13.51 -18.39
CA LEU A 199 7.60 -13.59 -16.93
C LEU A 199 6.24 -13.02 -16.51
N ARG A 200 5.55 -12.26 -17.36
CA ARG A 200 4.24 -11.64 -17.04
C ARG A 200 3.22 -12.62 -16.45
N PRO A 201 2.97 -13.79 -17.03
CA PRO A 201 2.01 -14.75 -16.49
C PRO A 201 2.45 -15.31 -15.11
N PHE A 202 3.75 -15.44 -14.89
CA PHE A 202 4.30 -15.95 -13.62
C PHE A 202 4.31 -14.89 -12.52
N ALA A 203 4.52 -13.62 -12.85
CA ALA A 203 4.51 -12.52 -11.89
C ALA A 203 3.13 -12.37 -11.22
N GLY A 204 2.05 -12.42 -11.99
CA GLY A 204 0.69 -12.36 -11.45
C GLY A 204 0.37 -13.49 -10.48
N SER A 205 0.72 -14.73 -10.83
CA SER A 205 0.52 -15.89 -9.97
C SER A 205 1.39 -15.83 -8.70
N ALA A 206 2.61 -15.29 -8.77
CA ALA A 206 3.48 -15.11 -7.61
C ALA A 206 2.93 -14.06 -6.62
N VAL A 207 2.47 -12.91 -7.12
CA VAL A 207 1.81 -11.88 -6.30
C VAL A 207 0.55 -12.45 -5.65
N MET A 208 -0.30 -13.14 -6.40
CA MET A 208 -1.52 -13.76 -5.88
C MET A 208 -1.20 -14.77 -4.77
N ARG A 209 -0.22 -15.65 -4.95
CA ARG A 209 0.20 -16.61 -3.91
C ARG A 209 0.68 -15.91 -2.64
N LYS A 210 1.44 -14.82 -2.75
CA LYS A 210 1.93 -14.07 -1.59
C LYS A 210 0.79 -13.36 -0.84
N LEU A 211 -0.16 -12.78 -1.55
CA LEU A 211 -1.36 -12.22 -0.95
C LEU A 211 -2.20 -13.29 -0.25
N ALA A 212 -2.44 -14.42 -0.91
CA ALA A 212 -3.19 -15.55 -0.34
C ALA A 212 -2.51 -16.11 0.91
N LYS A 213 -1.17 -16.29 0.89
CA LYS A 213 -0.39 -16.71 2.07
C LYS A 213 -0.50 -15.72 3.22
N GLY A 214 -0.47 -14.41 2.94
CA GLY A 214 -0.67 -13.39 3.96
C GLY A 214 -2.02 -13.52 4.65
N VAL A 215 -3.10 -13.64 3.88
CA VAL A 215 -4.46 -13.80 4.41
C VAL A 215 -4.63 -15.13 5.16
N GLU A 216 -4.11 -16.22 4.61
CA GLU A 216 -4.12 -17.51 5.29
C GLU A 216 -3.41 -17.44 6.66
N THR A 217 -2.28 -16.74 6.72
CA THR A 217 -1.55 -16.53 7.97
C THR A 217 -2.38 -15.75 9.00
N VAL A 218 -3.10 -14.69 8.58
CA VAL A 218 -4.02 -13.95 9.47
C VAL A 218 -5.16 -14.84 9.95
N ASN A 219 -5.72 -15.69 9.09
CA ASN A 219 -6.76 -16.63 9.47
C ASN A 219 -6.26 -17.68 10.46
N ARG A 220 -5.05 -18.20 10.27
CA ARG A 220 -4.40 -19.13 11.22
C ARG A 220 -4.13 -18.45 12.56
N LEU A 221 -3.65 -17.18 12.55
CA LEU A 221 -3.47 -16.41 13.77
C LEU A 221 -4.81 -16.23 14.51
N SER A 222 -5.88 -15.87 13.78
CA SER A 222 -7.25 -15.79 14.33
C SER A 222 -7.69 -17.07 15.00
N GLN A 223 -7.40 -18.23 14.38
CA GLN A 223 -7.73 -19.53 14.92
C GLN A 223 -6.95 -19.82 16.21
N VAL A 224 -5.63 -19.58 16.23
CA VAL A 224 -4.79 -19.79 17.42
C VAL A 224 -5.21 -18.86 18.55
N MET A 225 -5.55 -17.60 18.28
CA MET A 225 -6.07 -16.66 19.27
C MET A 225 -7.36 -17.15 19.94
N ARG A 226 -8.20 -17.91 19.24
CA ARG A 226 -9.45 -18.47 19.76
C ARG A 226 -9.24 -19.78 20.49
N GLN A 227 -8.41 -20.67 19.94
CA GLN A 227 -8.24 -22.05 20.43
C GLN A 227 -7.17 -22.17 21.50
N GLU A 228 -6.09 -21.40 21.41
CA GLU A 228 -4.90 -21.47 22.26
C GLU A 228 -4.53 -20.09 22.84
N PRO A 229 -5.47 -19.34 23.49
CA PRO A 229 -5.22 -17.98 23.92
C PRO A 229 -4.08 -17.86 24.94
N ASP A 230 -3.87 -18.90 25.79
CA ASP A 230 -2.80 -18.90 26.78
C ASP A 230 -1.42 -19.06 26.10
N ARG A 231 -1.34 -19.81 25.00
CA ARG A 231 -0.14 -19.89 24.18
C ARG A 231 0.17 -18.54 23.52
N VAL A 232 -0.84 -17.84 23.00
CA VAL A 232 -0.64 -16.49 22.43
C VAL A 232 -0.08 -15.53 23.48
N LEU A 233 -0.61 -15.52 24.71
CA LEU A 233 -0.11 -14.69 25.80
C LEU A 233 1.30 -15.09 26.24
N SER A 234 1.59 -16.38 26.32
CA SER A 234 2.94 -16.86 26.61
C SER A 234 3.94 -16.37 25.59
N GLU A 235 3.63 -16.49 24.29
CA GLU A 235 4.51 -16.02 23.23
C GLU A 235 4.63 -14.47 23.20
N ALA A 236 3.57 -13.74 23.55
CA ALA A 236 3.61 -12.29 23.64
C ALA A 236 4.55 -11.76 24.73
N THR A 237 4.74 -12.53 25.81
CA THR A 237 5.55 -12.14 26.98
C THR A 237 6.98 -12.69 26.93
N LYS A 238 7.31 -13.61 26.03
CA LYS A 238 8.68 -14.10 25.83
C LYS A 238 9.64 -13.01 25.39
N SER A 239 10.88 -13.08 25.86
CA SER A 239 11.93 -12.11 25.48
C SER A 239 12.32 -12.22 23.98
N PRO A 240 12.44 -11.09 23.29
CA PRO A 240 12.06 -9.73 23.68
C PRO A 240 10.53 -9.59 23.73
N ALA A 241 9.98 -9.25 24.90
CA ALA A 241 8.52 -9.14 25.09
C ALA A 241 7.90 -8.07 24.16
N LEU A 242 6.62 -8.25 23.82
CA LEU A 242 5.82 -7.17 23.25
C LEU A 242 5.69 -6.02 24.27
N SER A 243 5.30 -4.84 23.81
CA SER A 243 5.09 -3.72 24.73
C SER A 243 3.99 -4.02 25.77
N SER A 244 4.04 -3.32 26.92
CA SER A 244 3.03 -3.48 27.96
C SER A 244 1.61 -3.28 27.44
N ASP A 245 1.42 -2.29 26.58
CA ASP A 245 0.11 -1.95 26.01
C ASP A 245 -0.39 -3.02 25.04
N GLU A 246 0.52 -3.60 24.23
CA GLU A 246 0.19 -4.70 23.33
C GLU A 246 -0.19 -5.96 24.10
N VAL A 247 0.54 -6.27 25.19
CA VAL A 247 0.22 -7.41 26.05
C VAL A 247 -1.12 -7.19 26.78
N ALA A 248 -1.38 -5.97 27.29
CA ALA A 248 -2.64 -5.62 27.95
C ALA A 248 -3.83 -5.75 26.96
N PHE A 249 -3.68 -5.22 25.76
CA PHE A 249 -4.69 -5.38 24.71
C PHE A 249 -4.97 -6.86 24.41
N LEU A 250 -3.92 -7.66 24.21
CA LEU A 250 -4.07 -9.09 23.91
C LEU A 250 -4.81 -9.83 25.03
N LYS A 251 -4.48 -9.56 26.30
CA LYS A 251 -5.18 -10.16 27.45
C LYS A 251 -6.68 -9.88 27.39
N HIS A 252 -7.07 -8.63 27.12
CA HIS A 252 -8.47 -8.24 27.01
C HIS A 252 -9.16 -8.88 25.81
N ALA A 253 -8.55 -8.80 24.63
CA ALA A 253 -9.08 -9.35 23.38
C ALA A 253 -9.29 -10.86 23.46
N LEU A 254 -8.32 -11.61 23.98
CA LEU A 254 -8.39 -13.07 24.09
C LEU A 254 -9.45 -13.52 25.10
N LYS A 255 -9.64 -12.77 26.20
CA LYS A 255 -10.74 -13.03 27.15
C LYS A 255 -12.11 -12.91 26.45
N ASN A 256 -12.32 -11.85 25.67
CA ASN A 256 -13.57 -11.64 24.96
C ASN A 256 -13.81 -12.71 23.87
N LEU A 257 -12.76 -13.13 23.16
CA LEU A 257 -12.85 -14.22 22.17
C LEU A 257 -13.25 -15.55 22.80
N ARG A 258 -12.80 -15.87 24.02
CA ARG A 258 -13.25 -17.07 24.77
C ARG A 258 -14.74 -17.02 25.08
N HIS A 259 -15.23 -15.90 25.60
CA HIS A 259 -16.66 -15.75 25.97
C HIS A 259 -17.58 -15.88 24.75
N SER A 260 -17.22 -15.26 23.62
CA SER A 260 -18.00 -15.38 22.38
C SER A 260 -18.05 -16.81 21.82
N SER A 261 -16.96 -17.56 21.97
CA SER A 261 -16.90 -18.97 21.55
C SER A 261 -17.78 -19.90 22.43
N SER A 262 -17.78 -19.69 23.75
CA SER A 262 -18.60 -20.46 24.69
C SER A 262 -20.09 -20.21 24.51
N ALA A 263 -20.50 -18.94 24.28
CA ALA A 263 -21.89 -18.56 24.04
C ALA A 263 -22.44 -19.18 22.74
N ALA A 264 -21.60 -19.24 21.69
CA ALA A 264 -21.97 -19.87 20.41
C ALA A 264 -22.15 -21.40 20.52
N GLN A 265 -21.35 -22.06 21.38
CA GLN A 265 -21.50 -23.51 21.64
C GLN A 265 -22.77 -23.80 22.46
N SER A 266 -23.08 -23.01 23.45
CA SER A 266 -24.30 -23.19 24.27
C SER A 266 -25.58 -23.07 23.46
N LYS A 267 -25.64 -22.19 22.47
CA LYS A 267 -26.79 -22.04 21.53
C LYS A 267 -26.99 -23.24 20.61
N LYS A 268 -25.95 -24.04 20.37
CA LYS A 268 -26.01 -25.21 19.48
C LYS A 268 -26.48 -26.49 20.19
N ILE A 269 -26.54 -26.47 21.54
CA ILE A 269 -26.87 -27.63 22.38
C ILE A 269 -28.29 -27.54 22.92
N SER A 270 -28.94 -26.36 22.80
CA SER A 270 -30.39 -26.27 23.14
C SER A 270 -31.21 -26.68 21.94
N PRO A 271 -32.01 -27.78 22.06
CA PRO A 271 -32.85 -28.28 20.99
C PRO A 271 -34.04 -27.35 20.67
#